data_e979b22c5771cf3a488564d182a252f1
#
_entry.id   e979b22c5771cf3a488564d182a252f1
#
_cell.length_a   1.000
_cell.length_b   1.000
_cell.length_c   1.000
_cell.angle_alpha   90.00
_cell.angle_beta   90.00
_cell.angle_gamma   90.00
#
_symmetry.space_group_name_H-M   'P 1'
#
loop_
_entity.id
_entity.type
_entity.pdbx_description
1 polymer ?
#
loop_
_entity_poly.entity_id
_entity_poly.type
_entity_poly.pdbx_seq_one_letter_code
_entity_poly.pdbx_strand_id
1 'polypeptide(L)'
;MSYCLNARGVDHVVLERADIANSWRTERWNSLRLLTPNWQARLPGMVYEGDAPDGFLTVPQVSHFIESYADKISAPVERRSNVLAIKGHGSGYFVETNRGNWQTRGLVLASGACNKSNVPTGLTESLSDSIDIVHAINYRNPDQLTEGGVLVVG
;
A
#
# COMPACT_ATOMS: atom_id res chain seq x y z
N MET A 1 9.01 -8.10 7.42
CA MET A 1 10.48 -7.81 7.48
C MET A 1 10.84 -7.20 8.83
N SER A 2 10.32 -6.05 9.24
CA SER A 2 10.65 -5.35 10.49
C SER A 2 10.61 -6.27 11.73
N TYR A 3 9.56 -7.08 11.90
CA TYR A 3 9.50 -8.11 12.95
C TYR A 3 10.74 -9.00 13.01
N CYS A 4 11.19 -9.49 11.85
CA CYS A 4 12.36 -10.37 11.78
C CYS A 4 13.69 -9.65 12.04
N LEU A 5 13.77 -8.37 11.71
CA LEU A 5 14.94 -7.53 11.99
C LEU A 5 15.02 -7.22 13.48
N ASN A 6 13.91 -6.82 14.10
CA ASN A 6 13.81 -6.63 15.54
C ASN A 6 14.21 -7.89 16.32
N ALA A 7 13.69 -9.06 15.92
CA ALA A 7 14.01 -10.32 16.58
C ALA A 7 15.51 -10.72 16.46
N ARG A 8 16.26 -10.11 15.55
CA ARG A 8 17.70 -10.33 15.35
C ARG A 8 18.56 -9.17 15.86
N GLY A 9 17.97 -8.15 16.48
CA GLY A 9 18.69 -6.96 16.95
C GLY A 9 19.33 -6.16 15.81
N VAL A 10 18.73 -6.20 14.60
CA VAL A 10 19.23 -5.45 13.45
C VAL A 10 18.57 -4.08 13.40
N ASP A 11 19.38 -3.02 13.57
CA ASP A 11 18.91 -1.66 13.41
C ASP A 11 18.40 -1.43 11.99
N HIS A 12 17.21 -0.87 11.89
CA HIS A 12 16.58 -0.58 10.62
C HIS A 12 15.57 0.56 10.76
N VAL A 13 15.15 1.12 9.65
CA VAL A 13 14.05 2.08 9.55
C VAL A 13 13.11 1.66 8.42
N VAL A 14 11.83 1.94 8.58
CA VAL A 14 10.81 1.78 7.55
C VAL A 14 10.41 3.17 7.08
N LEU A 15 10.77 3.53 5.85
CA LEU A 15 10.38 4.80 5.25
C LEU A 15 8.99 4.65 4.59
N GLU A 16 8.01 5.38 5.09
CA GLU A 16 6.65 5.38 4.56
C GLU A 16 6.32 6.78 4.01
N ARG A 17 5.90 6.85 2.74
CA ARG A 17 5.62 8.13 2.06
C ARG A 17 4.49 8.94 2.69
N ALA A 18 3.57 8.27 3.38
CA ALA A 18 2.43 8.88 4.04
C ALA A 18 2.25 8.31 5.46
N ASP A 19 1.03 8.06 5.88
CA ASP A 19 0.74 7.35 7.13
C ASP A 19 0.73 5.82 6.90
N ILE A 20 0.91 5.02 7.94
CA ILE A 20 0.87 3.56 7.85
C ILE A 20 -0.45 3.12 7.23
N ALA A 21 -0.39 2.15 6.32
CA ALA A 21 -1.54 1.62 5.57
C ALA A 21 -2.27 2.67 4.68
N ASN A 22 -1.60 3.78 4.32
CA ASN A 22 -2.23 4.85 3.55
C ASN A 22 -2.81 4.38 2.21
N SER A 23 -2.13 3.50 1.48
CA SER A 23 -2.63 2.98 0.19
C SER A 23 -3.96 2.22 0.33
N TRP A 24 -4.20 1.58 1.47
CA TRP A 24 -5.49 0.98 1.76
C TRP A 24 -6.59 2.02 1.96
N ARG A 25 -6.31 3.16 2.58
CA ARG A 25 -7.28 4.23 2.82
C ARG A 25 -7.58 5.07 1.60
N THR A 26 -6.55 5.35 0.79
CA THR A 26 -6.63 6.39 -0.25
C THR A 26 -6.61 5.86 -1.68
N GLU A 27 -6.22 4.60 -1.89
CA GLU A 27 -6.01 4.02 -3.22
C GLU A 27 -6.92 2.81 -3.47
N ARG A 28 -7.98 2.63 -2.68
CA ARG A 28 -8.96 1.55 -2.81
C ARG A 28 -10.38 2.11 -2.84
N TRP A 29 -11.30 1.40 -3.47
CA TRP A 29 -12.71 1.77 -3.46
C TRP A 29 -13.37 1.44 -2.12
N ASN A 30 -14.38 2.22 -1.76
CA ASN A 30 -14.97 2.24 -0.43
C ASN A 30 -15.56 0.89 0.01
N SER A 31 -16.15 0.14 -0.92
CA SER A 31 -16.78 -1.16 -0.65
C SER A 31 -15.83 -2.35 -0.73
N LEU A 32 -14.52 -2.13 -0.95
CA LEU A 32 -13.54 -3.21 -1.04
C LEU A 32 -13.53 -4.03 0.26
N ARG A 33 -13.52 -5.34 0.06
CA ARG A 33 -13.22 -6.32 1.12
C ARG A 33 -12.08 -7.21 0.65
N LEU A 34 -11.32 -7.77 1.60
CA LEU A 34 -10.35 -8.80 1.26
C LEU A 34 -11.03 -9.98 0.57
N LEU A 35 -10.33 -10.62 -0.34
CA LEU A 35 -10.79 -11.84 -1.01
C LEU A 35 -10.52 -13.10 -0.18
N THR A 36 -9.69 -12.98 0.85
CA THR A 36 -9.36 -14.06 1.78
C THR A 36 -10.17 -13.91 3.06
N PRO A 37 -10.68 -14.99 3.64
CA PRO A 37 -11.40 -14.94 4.90
C PRO A 37 -10.49 -14.46 6.05
N ASN A 38 -11.11 -13.91 7.09
CA ASN A 38 -10.41 -13.24 8.19
C ASN A 38 -9.45 -14.16 8.95
N TRP A 39 -9.74 -15.46 9.04
CA TRP A 39 -8.82 -16.41 9.67
C TRP A 39 -7.45 -16.54 8.94
N GLN A 40 -7.38 -16.10 7.68
CA GLN A 40 -6.12 -16.01 6.94
C GLN A 40 -5.36 -14.70 7.19
N ALA A 41 -5.99 -13.70 7.81
CA ALA A 41 -5.32 -12.46 8.16
C ALA A 41 -4.35 -12.69 9.33
N ARG A 42 -3.10 -12.98 8.97
CA ARG A 42 -2.02 -13.29 9.91
C ARG A 42 -0.71 -12.67 9.47
N LEU A 43 0.02 -12.18 10.45
CA LEU A 43 1.38 -11.67 10.33
C LEU A 43 2.23 -12.30 11.43
N PRO A 44 3.55 -12.35 11.33
CA PRO A 44 4.39 -12.94 12.38
C PRO A 44 4.10 -12.34 13.75
N GLY A 45 3.58 -13.15 14.69
CA GLY A 45 3.18 -12.71 16.03
C GLY A 45 1.82 -12.02 16.13
N MET A 46 1.00 -11.99 15.08
CA MET A 46 -0.35 -11.44 15.08
C MET A 46 -1.28 -12.21 14.15
N VAL A 47 -2.47 -12.52 14.63
CA VAL A 47 -3.55 -13.17 13.89
C VAL A 47 -4.85 -12.38 14.06
N TYR A 48 -5.82 -12.65 13.22
CA TYR A 48 -7.18 -12.13 13.42
C TYR A 48 -7.81 -12.79 14.67
N GLU A 49 -8.36 -11.97 15.56
CA GLU A 49 -8.96 -12.39 16.83
C GLU A 49 -10.43 -11.93 16.96
N GLY A 50 -11.07 -11.55 15.86
CA GLY A 50 -12.48 -11.11 15.87
C GLY A 50 -13.48 -12.25 15.75
N ASP A 51 -14.77 -11.95 15.94
CA ASP A 51 -15.87 -12.91 16.04
C ASP A 51 -16.36 -13.46 14.68
N ALA A 52 -15.82 -12.99 13.58
CA ALA A 52 -16.23 -13.40 12.23
C ALA A 52 -15.06 -14.01 11.43
N PRO A 53 -14.55 -15.20 11.80
CA PRO A 53 -13.39 -15.79 11.15
C PRO A 53 -13.60 -16.05 9.65
N ASP A 54 -14.79 -16.43 9.23
CA ASP A 54 -15.14 -16.67 7.83
C ASP A 54 -15.62 -15.41 7.07
N GLY A 55 -15.65 -14.27 7.75
CA GLY A 55 -15.93 -12.98 7.15
C GLY A 55 -14.74 -12.45 6.35
N PHE A 56 -14.89 -11.24 5.80
CA PHE A 56 -13.89 -10.58 4.95
C PHE A 56 -13.64 -9.15 5.45
N LEU A 57 -12.40 -8.84 5.81
CA LEU A 57 -12.03 -7.52 6.31
C LEU A 57 -12.35 -6.42 5.28
N THR A 58 -12.97 -5.37 5.77
CA THR A 58 -13.17 -4.11 5.04
C THR A 58 -11.90 -3.28 4.99
N VAL A 59 -11.83 -2.29 4.12
CA VAL A 59 -10.69 -1.36 4.01
C VAL A 59 -10.31 -0.74 5.36
N PRO A 60 -11.23 -0.18 6.17
CA PRO A 60 -10.89 0.34 7.49
C PRO A 60 -10.30 -0.73 8.44
N GLN A 61 -10.86 -1.94 8.41
CA GLN A 61 -10.37 -3.04 9.26
C GLN A 61 -8.96 -3.50 8.84
N VAL A 62 -8.67 -3.59 7.54
CA VAL A 62 -7.33 -3.89 7.02
C VAL A 62 -6.34 -2.81 7.45
N SER A 63 -6.72 -1.55 7.30
CA SER A 63 -5.86 -0.42 7.70
C SER A 63 -5.53 -0.47 9.19
N HIS A 64 -6.55 -0.70 10.02
CA HIS A 64 -6.37 -0.86 11.46
C HIS A 64 -5.50 -2.07 11.81
N PHE A 65 -5.70 -3.22 11.13
CA PHE A 65 -4.89 -4.42 11.35
C PHE A 65 -3.40 -4.16 11.08
N ILE A 66 -3.08 -3.45 9.99
CA ILE A 66 -1.69 -3.11 9.63
C ILE A 66 -1.08 -2.10 10.62
N GLU A 67 -1.84 -1.09 11.05
CA GLU A 67 -1.38 -0.11 12.05
C GLU A 67 -1.13 -0.79 13.40
N SER A 68 -2.09 -1.56 13.88
CA SER A 68 -1.95 -2.31 15.13
C SER A 68 -0.76 -3.27 15.11
N TYR A 69 -0.47 -3.85 13.93
CA TYR A 69 0.72 -4.68 13.78
C TYR A 69 2.01 -3.88 13.90
N ALA A 70 2.09 -2.72 13.24
CA ALA A 70 3.27 -1.88 13.32
C ALA A 70 3.56 -1.43 14.76
N ASP A 71 2.50 -1.06 15.49
CA ASP A 71 2.60 -0.69 16.91
C ASP A 71 3.00 -1.89 17.78
N LYS A 72 2.37 -3.05 17.58
CA LYS A 72 2.65 -4.29 18.34
C LYS A 72 4.12 -4.71 18.23
N ILE A 73 4.72 -4.58 17.07
CA ILE A 73 6.13 -4.94 16.86
C ILE A 73 7.09 -3.77 17.08
N SER A 74 6.60 -2.61 17.50
CA SER A 74 7.39 -1.38 17.64
C SER A 74 8.21 -1.09 16.39
N ALA A 75 7.58 -1.15 15.21
CA ALA A 75 8.26 -0.91 13.95
C ALA A 75 8.77 0.55 13.89
N PRO A 76 10.06 0.79 13.58
CA PRO A 76 10.62 2.13 13.49
C PRO A 76 10.21 2.82 12.19
N VAL A 77 8.95 3.27 12.11
CA VAL A 77 8.37 3.85 10.91
C VAL A 77 8.56 5.36 10.89
N GLU A 78 9.31 5.84 9.90
CA GLU A 78 9.40 7.26 9.54
C GLU A 78 8.29 7.60 8.55
N ARG A 79 7.19 8.14 9.08
CA ARG A 79 6.02 8.55 8.30
C ARG A 79 6.30 9.82 7.50
N ARG A 80 5.59 9.98 6.38
CA ARG A 80 5.70 11.15 5.47
C ARG A 80 7.11 11.35 4.92
N SER A 81 7.87 10.26 4.86
CA SER A 81 9.22 10.18 4.29
C SER A 81 9.17 9.61 2.88
N ASN A 82 8.92 10.47 1.90
CA ASN A 82 8.88 10.08 0.50
C ASN A 82 10.30 9.90 -0.04
N VAL A 83 10.62 8.70 -0.49
CA VAL A 83 11.92 8.41 -1.13
C VAL A 83 11.92 9.00 -2.53
N LEU A 84 12.90 9.87 -2.80
CA LEU A 84 13.07 10.60 -4.06
C LEU A 84 14.09 9.92 -4.97
N ALA A 85 15.17 9.40 -4.39
CA ALA A 85 16.20 8.71 -5.13
C ALA A 85 16.94 7.68 -4.26
N ILE A 86 17.44 6.65 -4.91
CA ILE A 86 18.30 5.63 -4.32
C ILE A 86 19.54 5.48 -5.20
N LYS A 87 20.71 5.55 -4.61
CA LYS A 87 22.00 5.43 -5.30
C LYS A 87 22.87 4.41 -4.57
N GLY A 88 23.63 3.62 -5.32
CA GLY A 88 24.71 2.82 -4.73
C GLY A 88 25.78 3.72 -4.12
N HIS A 89 26.27 3.42 -2.93
CA HIS A 89 27.30 4.17 -2.24
C HIS A 89 28.25 3.23 -1.48
N GLY A 90 29.44 3.10 -2.00
CA GLY A 90 30.39 2.12 -1.44
C GLY A 90 29.82 0.70 -1.45
N SER A 91 29.80 0.04 -0.29
CA SER A 91 29.22 -1.29 -0.09
C SER A 91 27.75 -1.25 0.33
N GLY A 92 27.06 -0.11 0.20
CA GLY A 92 25.68 0.09 0.63
C GLY A 92 24.90 1.01 -0.30
N TYR A 93 23.96 1.73 0.29
CA TYR A 93 23.04 2.60 -0.44
C TYR A 93 22.92 3.97 0.23
N PHE A 94 22.77 4.99 -0.60
CA PHE A 94 22.37 6.32 -0.22
C PHE A 94 20.92 6.55 -0.66
N VAL A 95 20.05 6.93 0.27
CA VAL A 95 18.62 7.13 0.05
C VAL A 95 18.28 8.58 0.32
N GLU A 96 17.80 9.29 -0.68
CA GLU A 96 17.34 10.67 -0.59
C GLU A 96 15.83 10.67 -0.31
N THR A 97 15.40 11.46 0.66
CA THR A 97 13.98 11.67 0.97
C THR A 97 13.65 13.16 1.08
N ASN A 98 12.36 13.49 1.07
CA ASN A 98 11.89 14.85 1.33
C ASN A 98 12.13 15.34 2.78
N ARG A 99 12.62 14.47 3.67
CA ARG A 99 12.85 14.78 5.10
C ARG A 99 14.29 14.59 5.56
N GLY A 100 15.19 14.31 4.64
CA GLY A 100 16.61 14.06 4.92
C GLY A 100 17.11 12.82 4.19
N ASN A 101 18.36 12.49 4.42
CA ASN A 101 19.06 11.44 3.69
C ASN A 101 19.46 10.31 4.63
N TRP A 102 19.52 9.09 4.10
CA TRP A 102 19.88 7.90 4.84
C TRP A 102 21.04 7.18 4.14
N GLN A 103 21.94 6.62 4.93
CA GLN A 103 22.95 5.68 4.47
C GLN A 103 22.69 4.31 5.09
N THR A 104 22.72 3.26 4.31
CA THR A 104 22.43 1.92 4.79
C THR A 104 23.27 0.86 4.07
N ARG A 105 23.56 -0.24 4.76
CA ARG A 105 24.24 -1.40 4.19
C ARG A 105 23.32 -2.27 3.34
N GLY A 106 22.04 -2.27 3.63
CA GLY A 106 21.04 -3.09 2.93
C GLY A 106 19.76 -2.32 2.71
N LEU A 107 19.07 -2.60 1.62
CA LEU A 107 17.83 -1.97 1.24
C LEU A 107 16.80 -3.04 0.85
N VAL A 108 15.57 -2.86 1.32
CA VAL A 108 14.42 -3.67 0.91
C VAL A 108 13.38 -2.77 0.25
N LEU A 109 13.12 -3.00 -1.02
CA LEU A 109 12.04 -2.32 -1.73
C LEU A 109 10.73 -3.06 -1.46
N ALA A 110 9.85 -2.45 -0.71
CA ALA A 110 8.54 -2.99 -0.33
C ALA A 110 7.40 -2.04 -0.71
N SER A 111 7.58 -1.25 -1.79
CA SER A 111 6.66 -0.21 -2.25
C SER A 111 5.33 -0.73 -2.80
N GLY A 112 5.18 -2.04 -2.94
CA GLY A 112 4.00 -2.68 -3.53
C GLY A 112 3.98 -2.61 -5.06
N ALA A 113 2.99 -3.27 -5.67
CA ALA A 113 2.84 -3.34 -7.11
C ALA A 113 1.72 -2.40 -7.56
N CYS A 114 0.86 -2.07 -7.83
CA CYS A 114 -0.30 -1.32 -8.27
C CYS A 114 -0.29 0.17 -7.88
N ASN A 115 0.89 0.78 -7.75
CA ASN A 115 1.00 2.20 -7.36
C ASN A 115 0.86 3.18 -8.54
N LYS A 116 0.78 2.67 -9.75
CA LYS A 116 0.63 3.47 -10.97
C LYS A 116 -0.34 2.76 -11.91
N SER A 117 -1.31 3.50 -12.44
CA SER A 117 -2.16 2.99 -13.50
C SER A 117 -1.34 2.73 -14.77
N ASN A 118 -1.61 1.61 -15.41
CA ASN A 118 -1.05 1.28 -16.71
C ASN A 118 -2.20 0.99 -17.67
N VAL A 119 -2.29 1.78 -18.72
CA VAL A 119 -3.27 1.58 -19.80
C VAL A 119 -2.49 1.22 -21.05
N PRO A 120 -2.81 0.09 -21.70
CA PRO A 120 -2.15 -0.26 -22.94
C PRO A 120 -2.27 0.84 -24.00
N THR A 121 -1.19 1.13 -24.71
CA THR A 121 -1.14 2.13 -25.78
C THR A 121 -2.19 1.81 -26.84
N GLY A 122 -2.94 2.81 -27.28
CA GLY A 122 -3.98 2.68 -28.30
C GLY A 122 -5.36 2.25 -27.76
N LEU A 123 -5.47 1.78 -26.51
CA LEU A 123 -6.76 1.34 -25.96
C LEU A 123 -7.75 2.51 -25.83
N THR A 124 -7.26 3.69 -25.54
CA THR A 124 -8.10 4.87 -25.29
C THR A 124 -8.07 5.89 -26.44
N GLU A 125 -7.15 5.77 -27.40
CA GLU A 125 -6.94 6.74 -28.47
C GLU A 125 -8.13 6.88 -29.42
N SER A 126 -8.94 5.81 -29.55
CA SER A 126 -10.11 5.78 -30.42
C SER A 126 -11.43 6.10 -29.70
N LEU A 127 -11.38 6.36 -28.40
CA LEU A 127 -12.57 6.68 -27.62
C LEU A 127 -12.96 8.14 -27.84
N SER A 128 -14.28 8.41 -27.82
CA SER A 128 -14.80 9.77 -27.87
C SER A 128 -14.42 10.53 -26.59
N ASP A 129 -14.17 11.84 -26.71
CA ASP A 129 -13.94 12.74 -25.56
C ASP A 129 -15.13 12.81 -24.59
N SER A 130 -16.30 12.32 -25.01
CA SER A 130 -17.48 12.21 -24.14
C SER A 130 -17.45 11.01 -23.19
N ILE A 131 -16.44 10.12 -23.30
CA ILE A 131 -16.30 8.94 -22.46
C ILE A 131 -15.35 9.24 -21.31
N ASP A 132 -15.87 9.16 -20.09
CA ASP A 132 -15.04 9.28 -18.90
C ASP A 132 -14.23 8.00 -18.66
N ILE A 133 -12.93 8.17 -18.47
CA ILE A 133 -12.01 7.07 -18.18
C ILE A 133 -11.58 7.15 -16.72
N VAL A 134 -11.97 6.14 -15.94
CA VAL A 134 -11.64 6.05 -14.53
C VAL A 134 -10.70 4.87 -14.29
N HIS A 135 -9.51 5.14 -13.76
CA HIS A 135 -8.57 4.09 -13.37
C HIS A 135 -8.95 3.52 -11.99
N ALA A 136 -8.76 2.22 -11.81
CA ALA A 136 -9.09 1.52 -10.56
C ALA A 136 -8.43 2.16 -9.32
N ILE A 137 -7.23 2.72 -9.45
CA ILE A 137 -6.54 3.42 -8.35
C ILE A 137 -7.24 4.72 -7.93
N ASN A 138 -8.02 5.34 -8.82
CA ASN A 138 -8.73 6.59 -8.58
C ASN A 138 -10.21 6.37 -8.27
N TYR A 139 -10.74 5.19 -8.55
CA TYR A 139 -12.14 4.86 -8.28
C TYR A 139 -12.38 4.67 -6.78
N ARG A 140 -13.45 5.24 -6.25
CA ARG A 140 -13.85 5.14 -4.84
C ARG A 140 -15.24 4.54 -4.66
N ASN A 141 -16.20 5.02 -5.41
CA ASN A 141 -17.61 4.62 -5.30
C ASN A 141 -18.39 5.00 -6.57
N PRO A 142 -19.63 4.50 -6.73
CA PRO A 142 -20.46 4.81 -7.90
C PRO A 142 -20.76 6.30 -8.13
N ASP A 143 -20.73 7.12 -7.08
CA ASP A 143 -21.04 8.56 -7.19
C ASP A 143 -20.01 9.34 -8.03
N GLN A 144 -18.87 8.72 -8.32
CA GLN A 144 -17.85 9.28 -9.22
C GLN A 144 -18.16 9.07 -10.70
N LEU A 145 -19.13 8.21 -11.01
CA LEU A 145 -19.44 7.83 -12.37
C LEU A 145 -20.54 8.75 -12.91
N THR A 146 -20.41 9.16 -14.17
CA THR A 146 -21.46 9.86 -14.89
C THR A 146 -22.64 8.94 -15.16
N GLU A 147 -23.83 9.50 -15.35
CA GLU A 147 -25.01 8.74 -15.70
C GLU A 147 -24.80 8.03 -17.04
N GLY A 148 -25.14 6.74 -17.10
CA GLY A 148 -25.00 5.91 -18.30
C GLY A 148 -24.51 4.50 -18.02
N GLY A 149 -23.99 3.87 -19.05
CA GLY A 149 -23.40 2.53 -18.96
C GLY A 149 -21.94 2.56 -18.52
N VAL A 150 -21.50 1.52 -17.82
CA VAL A 150 -20.11 1.35 -17.40
C VAL A 150 -19.51 0.10 -18.03
N LEU A 151 -18.38 0.26 -18.70
CA LEU A 151 -17.56 -0.86 -19.19
C LEU A 151 -16.34 -1.03 -18.28
N VAL A 152 -16.18 -2.20 -17.72
CA VAL A 152 -14.98 -2.57 -16.94
C VAL A 152 -14.04 -3.37 -17.82
N VAL A 153 -12.80 -2.92 -17.91
CA VAL A 153 -11.72 -3.56 -18.69
C VAL A 153 -10.62 -3.99 -17.73
N GLY A 154 -10.24 -5.28 -17.74
CA GLY A 154 -9.20 -5.84 -16.86
C GLY A 154 -8.61 -7.13 -17.38
#